data_994713cf0a7f0cfda0927e111e9fdf08
#
_entry.id   994713cf0a7f0cfda0927e111e9fdf08
#
_cell.length_a   1.000
_cell.length_b   1.000
_cell.length_c   1.000
_cell.angle_alpha   90.00
_cell.angle_beta   90.00
_cell.angle_gamma   90.00
#
_symmetry.space_group_name_H-M   'P 1'
#
loop_
_entity.id
_entity.type
_entity.pdbx_description
1 polymer ?
#
loop_
_entity_poly.entity_id
_entity_poly.type
_entity_poly.pdbx_seq_one_letter_code
_entity_poly.pdbx_strand_id
1 'polypeptide(L)'
;MSGAAVRIDGNTLRLPGGVAVRFIRTLRLPEKGTHALPPGLGEFPVRRVSDHPDTVPAEWLARGGVMLPVYLREAMWLSFAGTTEPAALQVGVGKVCAVSGKRWSGKLARRPQNYVVLPRQPWLDGINSGKGTVRQFVAVPLGLGATVEGQVTGEEVWGGVQLQSFPLRDDVLAEWRRREEERLERERRTRMAAGPVGGYGAAQPMMAAPGSALPPPAPGAAPRAPGAAPRAAAAMGLGVGGSMRQEVYQDDRPLKEWSTDPAGRVFVHLVTPPEWRRITGEAPPPSPVDRAAYTRAGLPWFDYYDADGEDLAPTDTLGAVKPVGDWLGDDLDPWQAPSPGQVQPLKDAPGEPVEDGDW
;
A
#
# COMPACT_ATOMS: atom_id res chain seq x y z
N MET A 1 -11.05 -11.64 26.46
CA MET A 1 -11.60 -10.35 25.99
C MET A 1 -11.69 -10.44 24.48
N SER A 2 -12.91 -10.34 23.92
CA SER A 2 -13.09 -10.38 22.46
C SER A 2 -12.45 -9.11 21.91
N GLY A 3 -11.30 -9.23 21.25
CA GLY A 3 -10.65 -8.13 20.56
C GLY A 3 -11.63 -7.51 19.56
N ALA A 4 -11.62 -6.20 19.41
CA ALA A 4 -12.46 -5.52 18.43
C ALA A 4 -12.18 -6.13 17.03
N ALA A 5 -13.24 -6.53 16.33
CA ALA A 5 -13.09 -7.18 15.03
C ALA A 5 -12.60 -6.18 13.97
N VAL A 6 -11.82 -6.65 13.00
CA VAL A 6 -11.50 -5.89 11.79
C VAL A 6 -12.80 -5.62 11.02
N ARG A 7 -12.97 -4.40 10.53
CA ARG A 7 -14.17 -3.97 9.81
C ARG A 7 -13.79 -3.46 8.42
N ILE A 8 -14.72 -3.54 7.49
CA ILE A 8 -14.62 -2.92 6.17
C ILE A 8 -15.53 -1.67 6.18
N ASP A 9 -14.97 -0.53 5.80
CA ASP A 9 -15.65 0.74 5.60
C ASP A 9 -15.38 1.21 4.17
N GLY A 10 -16.35 1.00 3.28
CA GLY A 10 -16.11 1.10 1.83
C GLY A 10 -15.06 0.08 1.37
N ASN A 11 -13.90 0.55 0.94
CA ASN A 11 -12.73 -0.28 0.60
C ASN A 11 -11.61 -0.18 1.65
N THR A 12 -11.87 0.47 2.77
CA THR A 12 -10.91 0.65 3.86
C THR A 12 -11.06 -0.47 4.89
N LEU A 13 -9.95 -1.14 5.20
CA LEU A 13 -9.87 -2.02 6.36
C LEU A 13 -9.62 -1.17 7.62
N ARG A 14 -10.51 -1.28 8.59
CA ARG A 14 -10.38 -0.68 9.92
C ARG A 14 -9.92 -1.75 10.91
N LEU A 15 -8.66 -1.69 11.32
CA LEU A 15 -8.13 -2.56 12.35
C LEU A 15 -8.22 -1.87 13.71
N PRO A 16 -8.33 -2.64 14.81
CA PRO A 16 -8.25 -2.11 16.16
C PRO A 16 -7.00 -1.27 16.39
N GLY A 17 -7.10 -0.27 17.26
CA GLY A 17 -6.04 0.71 17.49
C GLY A 17 -6.08 1.89 16.52
N GLY A 18 -7.26 2.17 15.93
CA GLY A 18 -7.45 3.31 15.04
C GLY A 18 -6.76 3.20 13.67
N VAL A 19 -6.29 2.01 13.30
CA VAL A 19 -5.55 1.78 12.06
C VAL A 19 -6.49 1.68 10.86
N ALA A 20 -6.18 2.41 9.79
CA ALA A 20 -6.85 2.33 8.51
C ALA A 20 -5.88 1.82 7.44
N VAL A 21 -6.32 0.88 6.62
CA VAL A 21 -5.51 0.37 5.50
C VAL A 21 -6.37 0.32 4.24
N ARG A 22 -5.86 0.92 3.16
CA ARG A 22 -6.45 0.84 1.83
C ARG A 22 -5.42 0.28 0.85
N PHE A 23 -5.88 -0.52 -0.09
CA PHE A 23 -5.06 -1.04 -1.18
C PHE A 23 -5.28 -0.18 -2.41
N ILE A 24 -4.22 0.44 -2.89
CA ILE A 24 -4.29 1.40 -3.99
C ILE A 24 -3.65 0.79 -5.23
N ARG A 25 -4.37 0.86 -6.33
CA ARG A 25 -3.91 0.48 -7.66
C ARG A 25 -2.93 1.52 -8.19
N THR A 26 -1.89 1.08 -8.87
CA THR A 26 -0.89 2.00 -9.39
C THR A 26 -0.21 1.48 -10.65
N LEU A 27 0.58 2.33 -11.29
CA LEU A 27 1.40 1.97 -12.45
C LEU A 27 2.57 1.11 -12.01
N ARG A 28 2.81 0.01 -12.72
CA ARG A 28 4.02 -0.77 -12.54
C ARG A 28 5.23 0.00 -13.06
N LEU A 29 6.29 0.06 -12.25
CA LEU A 29 7.55 0.72 -12.60
C LEU A 29 8.49 -0.23 -13.35
N PRO A 30 9.39 0.29 -14.21
CA PRO A 30 10.48 -0.48 -14.78
C PRO A 30 11.39 -1.03 -13.69
N GLU A 31 11.96 -2.20 -13.93
CA GLU A 31 12.78 -2.89 -12.94
C GLU A 31 14.18 -2.30 -12.81
N LYS A 32 14.65 -1.61 -13.86
CA LYS A 32 15.94 -0.92 -13.88
C LYS A 32 15.81 0.51 -13.41
N GLY A 33 16.74 0.92 -12.53
CA GLY A 33 16.79 2.29 -12.00
C GLY A 33 15.90 2.50 -10.76
N THR A 34 15.94 3.73 -10.27
CA THR A 34 15.08 4.19 -9.15
C THR A 34 14.22 5.33 -9.65
N HIS A 35 12.94 5.25 -9.37
CA HIS A 35 11.92 6.09 -9.97
C HIS A 35 11.22 6.97 -8.93
N ALA A 36 10.53 8.01 -9.41
CA ALA A 36 9.56 8.76 -8.62
C ALA A 36 8.35 7.86 -8.29
N LEU A 37 7.57 8.26 -7.28
CA LEU A 37 6.38 7.55 -6.85
C LEU A 37 5.30 7.63 -7.93
N PRO A 38 4.74 6.50 -8.36
CA PRO A 38 3.63 6.50 -9.29
C PRO A 38 2.33 6.94 -8.61
N PRO A 39 1.37 7.47 -9.38
CA PRO A 39 0.09 7.91 -8.82
C PRO A 39 -0.77 6.73 -8.36
N GLY A 40 -1.73 7.03 -7.48
CA GLY A 40 -2.85 6.14 -7.23
C GLY A 40 -3.87 6.21 -8.36
N LEU A 41 -4.24 5.06 -8.91
CA LEU A 41 -5.24 4.93 -9.99
C LEU A 41 -6.61 4.46 -9.48
N GLY A 42 -6.86 4.60 -8.19
CA GLY A 42 -8.06 4.15 -7.51
C GLY A 42 -7.78 3.05 -6.49
N GLU A 43 -8.80 2.71 -5.75
CA GLU A 43 -8.75 1.68 -4.71
C GLU A 43 -9.13 0.32 -5.25
N PHE A 44 -8.52 -0.74 -4.72
CA PHE A 44 -9.03 -2.08 -4.92
C PHE A 44 -10.33 -2.28 -4.13
N PRO A 45 -11.38 -2.85 -4.73
CA PRO A 45 -12.55 -3.27 -3.97
C PRO A 45 -12.19 -4.40 -3.02
N VAL A 46 -12.74 -4.35 -1.80
CA VAL A 46 -12.49 -5.34 -0.75
C VAL A 46 -13.79 -6.02 -0.38
N ARG A 47 -13.79 -7.38 -0.31
CA ARG A 47 -14.94 -8.18 0.13
C ARG A 47 -14.50 -9.19 1.18
N ARG A 48 -15.39 -9.51 2.11
CA ARG A 48 -15.14 -10.58 3.09
C ARG A 48 -15.22 -11.94 2.42
N VAL A 49 -14.32 -12.83 2.80
CA VAL A 49 -14.38 -14.22 2.37
C VAL A 49 -15.65 -14.90 2.87
N SER A 50 -16.07 -14.60 4.10
CA SER A 50 -17.28 -15.14 4.73
C SER A 50 -18.60 -14.77 4.03
N ASP A 51 -18.59 -13.71 3.21
CA ASP A 51 -19.81 -13.29 2.48
C ASP A 51 -20.06 -14.15 1.23
N HIS A 52 -19.11 -15.03 0.88
CA HIS A 52 -19.17 -15.88 -0.31
C HIS A 52 -18.85 -17.37 -0.02
N PRO A 53 -19.52 -18.01 0.98
CA PRO A 53 -19.13 -19.32 1.49
C PRO A 53 -19.22 -20.43 0.45
N ASP A 54 -20.14 -20.32 -0.51
CA ASP A 54 -20.40 -21.36 -1.52
C ASP A 54 -19.47 -21.27 -2.74
N THR A 55 -18.73 -20.15 -2.89
CA THR A 55 -17.96 -19.85 -4.11
C THR A 55 -16.47 -19.71 -3.87
N VAL A 56 -16.04 -19.39 -2.64
CA VAL A 56 -14.60 -19.35 -2.30
C VAL A 56 -14.05 -20.75 -2.02
N PRO A 57 -12.73 -20.96 -2.18
CA PRO A 57 -12.08 -22.20 -1.76
C PRO A 57 -12.27 -22.45 -0.25
N ALA A 58 -12.47 -23.73 0.14
CA ALA A 58 -12.66 -24.09 1.55
C ALA A 58 -11.51 -23.67 2.45
N GLU A 59 -10.29 -23.70 1.94
CA GLU A 59 -9.08 -23.25 2.64
C GLU A 59 -9.10 -21.74 2.93
N TRP A 60 -9.77 -20.94 2.09
CA TRP A 60 -9.94 -19.50 2.35
C TRP A 60 -10.97 -19.26 3.43
N LEU A 61 -12.06 -20.03 3.44
CA LEU A 61 -13.02 -19.99 4.55
C LEU A 61 -12.35 -20.31 5.89
N ALA A 62 -11.48 -21.31 5.91
CA ALA A 62 -10.72 -21.68 7.11
C ALA A 62 -9.74 -20.58 7.55
N ARG A 63 -9.12 -19.86 6.61
CA ARG A 63 -8.24 -18.71 6.90
C ARG A 63 -9.01 -17.44 7.26
N GLY A 64 -10.25 -17.31 6.76
CA GLY A 64 -11.05 -16.11 6.88
C GLY A 64 -10.45 -14.90 6.15
N GLY A 65 -10.73 -13.71 6.64
CA GLY A 65 -10.18 -12.46 6.13
C GLY A 65 -10.98 -11.88 4.97
N VAL A 66 -10.28 -11.21 4.09
CA VAL A 66 -10.85 -10.48 2.96
C VAL A 66 -10.16 -10.84 1.66
N MET A 67 -10.77 -10.48 0.54
CA MET A 67 -10.21 -10.67 -0.79
C MET A 67 -10.32 -9.40 -1.63
N LEU A 68 -9.40 -9.24 -2.59
CA LEU A 68 -9.42 -8.16 -3.58
C LEU A 68 -8.94 -8.69 -4.95
N PRO A 69 -9.50 -8.16 -6.06
CA PRO A 69 -9.11 -8.56 -7.41
C PRO A 69 -7.81 -7.88 -7.82
N VAL A 70 -6.89 -8.62 -8.42
CA VAL A 70 -5.65 -8.07 -8.94
C VAL A 70 -5.29 -8.71 -10.27
N TYR A 71 -4.91 -7.89 -11.25
CA TYR A 71 -4.41 -8.39 -12.52
C TYR A 71 -2.99 -8.91 -12.39
N LEU A 72 -2.63 -9.84 -13.27
CA LEU A 72 -1.25 -10.29 -13.38
C LEU A 72 -0.33 -9.10 -13.64
N ARG A 73 0.75 -9.00 -12.86
CA ARG A 73 1.73 -7.91 -12.90
C ARG A 73 1.17 -6.51 -12.55
N GLU A 74 -0.04 -6.44 -12.04
CA GLU A 74 -0.56 -5.18 -11.51
C GLU A 74 0.22 -4.78 -10.25
N ALA A 75 0.57 -3.52 -10.15
CA ALA A 75 1.25 -2.96 -8.99
C ALA A 75 0.26 -2.36 -8.00
N MET A 76 0.63 -2.38 -6.74
CA MET A 76 -0.17 -1.81 -5.66
C MET A 76 0.70 -1.14 -4.60
N TRP A 77 0.08 -0.30 -3.80
CA TRP A 77 0.64 0.19 -2.55
C TRP A 77 -0.44 0.26 -1.47
N LEU A 78 -0.02 0.26 -0.23
CA LEU A 78 -0.88 0.31 0.94
C LEU A 78 -0.90 1.74 1.47
N SER A 79 -2.09 2.33 1.56
CA SER A 79 -2.31 3.63 2.19
C SER A 79 -2.74 3.44 3.64
N PHE A 80 -2.15 4.19 4.54
CA PHE A 80 -2.50 4.23 5.96
C PHE A 80 -3.19 5.53 6.36
N ALA A 81 -3.53 6.36 5.38
CA ALA A 81 -4.29 7.58 5.60
C ALA A 81 -5.65 7.30 6.24
N GLY A 82 -5.99 8.09 7.25
CA GLY A 82 -7.18 7.87 8.09
C GLY A 82 -6.91 7.00 9.31
N THR A 83 -5.65 6.65 9.59
CA THR A 83 -5.21 6.16 10.90
C THR A 83 -5.27 7.31 11.89
N THR A 84 -5.94 7.09 13.01
CA THR A 84 -6.27 8.15 13.98
C THR A 84 -5.40 8.13 15.23
N GLU A 85 -4.77 7.02 15.54
CA GLU A 85 -3.95 6.83 16.74
C GLU A 85 -2.63 6.15 16.40
N PRO A 86 -1.58 6.35 17.21
CA PRO A 86 -0.32 5.65 17.01
C PRO A 86 -0.49 4.14 17.10
N ALA A 87 0.04 3.44 16.12
CA ALA A 87 0.05 1.98 16.06
C ALA A 87 1.30 1.47 15.35
N ALA A 88 1.81 0.33 15.81
CA ALA A 88 2.75 -0.45 15.04
C ALA A 88 1.97 -1.41 14.13
N LEU A 89 2.19 -1.35 12.84
CA LEU A 89 1.53 -2.21 11.86
C LEU A 89 2.54 -3.16 11.23
N GLN A 90 2.36 -4.45 11.40
CA GLN A 90 3.08 -5.44 10.62
C GLN A 90 2.40 -5.66 9.28
N VAL A 91 3.21 -5.66 8.23
CA VAL A 91 2.80 -5.97 6.85
C VAL A 91 3.59 -7.19 6.40
N GLY A 92 2.88 -8.25 6.08
CA GLY A 92 3.45 -9.48 5.53
C GLY A 92 2.99 -9.72 4.10
N VAL A 93 3.86 -10.30 3.31
CA VAL A 93 3.58 -10.78 1.95
C VAL A 93 3.92 -12.27 1.88
N GLY A 94 2.90 -13.12 1.79
CA GLY A 94 3.09 -14.56 1.87
C GLY A 94 3.78 -15.01 3.16
N LYS A 95 3.42 -14.43 4.31
CA LYS A 95 4.06 -14.73 5.60
C LYS A 95 5.56 -14.36 5.69
N VAL A 96 6.02 -13.44 4.85
CA VAL A 96 7.32 -12.78 4.97
C VAL A 96 7.06 -11.31 5.32
N CYS A 97 7.74 -10.80 6.32
CA CYS A 97 7.59 -9.39 6.72
C CYS A 97 8.18 -8.46 5.65
N ALA A 98 7.38 -7.54 5.13
CA ALA A 98 7.79 -6.60 4.09
C ALA A 98 8.87 -5.58 4.56
N VAL A 99 9.03 -5.41 5.87
CA VAL A 99 10.00 -4.48 6.46
C VAL A 99 11.32 -5.16 6.78
N SER A 100 11.27 -6.36 7.37
CA SER A 100 12.48 -7.04 7.88
C SER A 100 12.93 -8.25 7.05
N GLY A 101 12.09 -8.76 6.14
CA GLY A 101 12.35 -10.02 5.42
C GLY A 101 12.34 -11.28 6.27
N LYS A 102 12.03 -11.16 7.57
CA LYS A 102 11.92 -12.34 8.43
C LYS A 102 10.57 -13.03 8.25
N ARG A 103 10.53 -14.33 8.59
CA ARG A 103 9.25 -15.06 8.66
C ARG A 103 8.28 -14.33 9.58
N TRP A 104 7.01 -14.39 9.23
CA TRP A 104 5.92 -13.78 9.97
C TRP A 104 5.89 -14.26 11.43
N SER A 105 5.75 -13.32 12.36
CA SER A 105 5.59 -13.62 13.79
C SER A 105 4.46 -12.79 14.38
N GLY A 106 3.83 -13.29 15.42
CA GLY A 106 2.80 -12.57 16.17
C GLY A 106 3.37 -11.56 17.18
N LYS A 107 4.64 -11.19 17.07
CA LYS A 107 5.31 -10.28 18.01
C LYS A 107 6.11 -9.22 17.29
N LEU A 108 6.14 -8.02 17.87
CA LEU A 108 7.00 -6.94 17.38
C LEU A 108 8.47 -7.20 17.72
N ALA A 109 9.35 -6.84 16.82
CA ALA A 109 10.81 -6.86 17.00
C ALA A 109 11.42 -5.56 16.46
N ARG A 110 12.49 -5.06 17.08
CA ARG A 110 13.22 -3.87 16.66
C ARG A 110 14.53 -4.18 15.94
N ARG A 111 15.04 -5.39 16.09
CA ARG A 111 16.35 -5.78 15.54
C ARG A 111 16.25 -7.13 14.83
N PRO A 112 15.97 -7.12 13.54
CA PRO A 112 15.50 -6.01 12.71
C PRO A 112 14.06 -5.61 13.05
N GLN A 113 13.73 -4.32 12.81
CA GLN A 113 12.36 -3.84 12.96
C GLN A 113 11.45 -4.55 11.96
N ASN A 114 10.31 -5.05 12.43
CA ASN A 114 9.39 -5.86 11.61
C ASN A 114 7.98 -5.22 11.46
N TYR A 115 7.89 -3.92 11.61
CA TYR A 115 6.66 -3.15 11.52
C TYR A 115 6.91 -1.74 11.00
N VAL A 116 5.87 -1.09 10.54
CA VAL A 116 5.84 0.36 10.27
C VAL A 116 5.14 1.09 11.41
N VAL A 117 5.52 2.33 11.66
CA VAL A 117 4.96 3.17 12.72
C VAL A 117 3.94 4.14 12.13
N LEU A 118 2.69 4.02 12.56
CA LEU A 118 1.59 4.87 12.11
C LEU A 118 1.29 5.97 13.15
N PRO A 119 0.81 7.13 12.73
CA PRO A 119 0.57 7.60 11.35
C PRO A 119 1.82 8.13 10.64
N ARG A 120 3.01 8.07 11.25
CA ARG A 120 4.26 8.60 10.69
C ARG A 120 4.58 8.01 9.31
N GLN A 121 4.37 6.70 9.11
CA GLN A 121 4.42 6.07 7.80
C GLN A 121 3.06 6.24 7.12
N PRO A 122 2.88 7.15 6.16
CA PRO A 122 1.57 7.41 5.56
C PRO A 122 1.14 6.37 4.53
N TRP A 123 2.10 5.63 3.94
CA TRP A 123 1.87 4.52 3.00
C TRP A 123 3.10 3.62 2.89
N LEU A 124 2.94 2.46 2.25
CA LEU A 124 4.01 1.53 1.92
C LEU A 124 3.83 1.00 0.49
N ASP A 125 4.78 1.29 -0.39
CA ASP A 125 4.72 0.93 -1.81
C ASP A 125 5.29 -0.45 -2.13
N GLY A 126 6.06 -1.01 -1.21
CA GLY A 126 6.77 -2.26 -1.48
C GLY A 126 7.54 -2.81 -0.29
N ILE A 127 8.47 -3.71 -0.57
CA ILE A 127 9.40 -4.22 0.44
C ILE A 127 10.57 -3.24 0.64
N ASN A 128 11.03 -3.13 1.88
CA ASN A 128 12.24 -2.36 2.20
C ASN A 128 13.47 -3.03 1.58
N SER A 129 13.99 -2.48 0.51
CA SER A 129 15.05 -3.11 -0.31
C SER A 129 16.36 -2.35 -0.38
N GLY A 130 16.38 -1.12 0.13
CA GLY A 130 17.56 -0.26 0.13
C GLY A 130 17.39 0.91 1.08
N LYS A 131 18.47 1.59 1.45
CA LYS A 131 18.37 2.83 2.22
C LYS A 131 17.64 3.87 1.37
N GLY A 132 16.51 4.39 1.88
CA GLY A 132 15.64 5.32 1.16
C GLY A 132 14.96 4.73 -0.07
N THR A 133 14.90 3.39 -0.20
CA THR A 133 14.30 2.75 -1.36
C THR A 133 13.46 1.54 -0.99
N VAL A 134 12.34 1.39 -1.70
CA VAL A 134 11.51 0.20 -1.68
C VAL A 134 11.39 -0.38 -3.09
N ARG A 135 11.16 -1.69 -3.18
CA ARG A 135 10.75 -2.35 -4.42
C ARG A 135 9.25 -2.57 -4.41
N GLN A 136 8.62 -2.10 -5.47
CA GLN A 136 7.19 -2.07 -5.64
C GLN A 136 6.53 -3.44 -5.48
N PHE A 137 5.40 -3.51 -4.79
CA PHE A 137 4.56 -4.70 -4.76
C PHE A 137 3.92 -4.95 -6.12
N VAL A 138 4.15 -6.14 -6.68
CA VAL A 138 3.61 -6.56 -7.97
C VAL A 138 2.96 -7.93 -7.85
N ALA A 139 1.73 -8.05 -8.32
CA ALA A 139 0.97 -9.28 -8.27
C ALA A 139 1.52 -10.35 -9.23
N VAL A 140 1.76 -11.54 -8.72
CA VAL A 140 2.24 -12.70 -9.47
C VAL A 140 1.50 -13.96 -9.04
N PRO A 141 1.36 -14.96 -9.93
CA PRO A 141 0.79 -16.25 -9.56
C PRO A 141 1.66 -16.96 -8.52
N LEU A 142 1.05 -17.72 -7.63
CA LEU A 142 1.76 -18.68 -6.78
C LEU A 142 2.28 -19.87 -7.63
N GLY A 143 3.38 -20.45 -7.18
CA GLY A 143 3.95 -21.66 -7.78
C GLY A 143 5.00 -21.40 -8.86
N LEU A 144 5.37 -20.14 -9.11
CA LEU A 144 6.42 -19.78 -10.07
C LEU A 144 7.75 -19.38 -9.42
N GLY A 145 7.82 -19.35 -8.08
CA GLY A 145 9.00 -18.87 -7.35
C GLY A 145 9.21 -17.35 -7.42
N ALA A 146 8.31 -16.63 -8.07
CA ALA A 146 8.45 -15.17 -8.33
C ALA A 146 7.97 -14.30 -7.16
N THR A 147 7.27 -14.88 -6.18
CA THR A 147 6.81 -14.15 -5.00
C THR A 147 7.95 -13.88 -4.02
N VAL A 148 7.78 -12.86 -3.18
CA VAL A 148 8.68 -12.63 -2.03
C VAL A 148 8.71 -13.85 -1.12
N GLU A 149 7.54 -14.47 -0.90
CA GLU A 149 7.43 -15.72 -0.13
C GLU A 149 8.33 -16.81 -0.70
N GLY A 150 8.18 -17.14 -1.99
CA GLY A 150 8.94 -18.19 -2.66
C GLY A 150 10.44 -17.92 -2.64
N GLN A 151 10.85 -16.71 -2.89
CA GLN A 151 12.27 -16.33 -2.93
C GLN A 151 12.93 -16.35 -1.54
N VAL A 152 12.20 -16.03 -0.48
CA VAL A 152 12.72 -15.96 0.88
C VAL A 152 12.61 -17.28 1.62
N THR A 153 11.54 -18.05 1.39
CA THR A 153 11.26 -19.28 2.15
C THR A 153 11.51 -20.55 1.37
N GLY A 154 11.59 -20.49 0.05
CA GLY A 154 11.63 -21.64 -0.85
C GLY A 154 10.27 -22.26 -1.13
N GLU A 155 9.19 -21.75 -0.57
CA GLU A 155 7.82 -22.25 -0.70
C GLU A 155 6.84 -21.14 -1.01
N GLU A 156 5.76 -21.45 -1.75
CA GLU A 156 4.67 -20.51 -2.06
C GLU A 156 3.34 -21.12 -1.63
N VAL A 157 3.03 -21.00 -0.35
CA VAL A 157 1.86 -21.64 0.30
C VAL A 157 0.78 -20.64 0.66
N TRP A 158 1.18 -19.45 1.07
CA TRP A 158 0.26 -18.48 1.65
C TRP A 158 -0.24 -17.46 0.64
N GLY A 159 0.67 -16.85 -0.09
CA GLY A 159 0.37 -15.72 -0.94
C GLY A 159 -0.27 -14.55 -0.19
N GLY A 160 -0.90 -13.65 -0.92
CA GLY A 160 -1.66 -12.55 -0.36
C GLY A 160 -0.87 -11.61 0.57
N VAL A 161 -1.62 -10.82 1.36
CA VAL A 161 -1.07 -9.88 2.33
C VAL A 161 -1.58 -10.21 3.73
N GLN A 162 -0.73 -10.10 4.74
CA GLN A 162 -1.08 -10.29 6.14
C GLN A 162 -0.85 -8.98 6.89
N LEU A 163 -1.83 -8.57 7.68
CA LEU A 163 -1.76 -7.35 8.49
C LEU A 163 -2.03 -7.68 9.96
N GLN A 164 -1.23 -7.08 10.86
CA GLN A 164 -1.46 -7.11 12.30
C GLN A 164 -1.20 -5.73 12.90
N SER A 165 -2.16 -5.23 13.69
CA SER A 165 -2.03 -3.95 14.38
C SER A 165 -1.73 -4.14 15.86
N PHE A 166 -0.78 -3.36 16.35
CA PHE A 166 -0.37 -3.30 17.76
C PHE A 166 -0.52 -1.83 18.21
N PRO A 167 -1.62 -1.49 18.91
CA PRO A 167 -1.79 -0.15 19.45
C PRO A 167 -0.80 0.12 20.57
N LEU A 168 -0.71 1.37 21.02
CA LEU A 168 -0.07 1.68 22.28
C LEU A 168 -0.80 0.97 23.43
N ARG A 169 -0.08 0.66 24.47
CA ARG A 169 -0.67 0.19 25.73
C ARG A 169 -1.64 1.25 26.27
N ASP A 170 -2.66 0.82 27.00
CA ASP A 170 -3.75 1.69 27.46
C ASP A 170 -3.25 2.91 28.24
N ASP A 171 -2.24 2.71 29.12
CA ASP A 171 -1.63 3.78 29.90
C ASP A 171 -0.92 4.82 29.03
N VAL A 172 -0.16 4.35 28.03
CA VAL A 172 0.59 5.20 27.09
C VAL A 172 -0.36 5.88 26.10
N LEU A 173 -1.41 5.18 25.67
CA LEU A 173 -2.42 5.73 24.77
C LEU A 173 -3.23 6.84 25.44
N ALA A 174 -3.61 6.66 26.70
CA ALA A 174 -4.31 7.69 27.47
C ALA A 174 -3.47 8.95 27.61
N GLU A 175 -2.17 8.79 27.91
CA GLU A 175 -1.22 9.90 27.97
C GLU A 175 -1.06 10.60 26.60
N TRP A 176 -0.94 9.81 25.51
CA TRP A 176 -0.85 10.37 24.17
C TRP A 176 -2.11 11.17 23.80
N ARG A 177 -3.32 10.63 24.07
CA ARG A 177 -4.59 11.32 23.79
C ARG A 177 -4.68 12.65 24.52
N ARG A 178 -4.30 12.67 25.80
CA ARG A 178 -4.27 13.90 26.59
C ARG A 178 -3.35 14.96 25.97
N ARG A 179 -2.12 14.58 25.60
CA ARG A 179 -1.16 15.50 24.97
C ARG A 179 -1.66 16.00 23.62
N GLU A 180 -2.33 15.16 22.85
CA GLU A 180 -2.87 15.52 21.56
C GLU A 180 -4.04 16.50 21.71
N GLU A 181 -4.92 16.30 22.68
CA GLU A 181 -6.00 17.24 23.00
C GLU A 181 -5.43 18.60 23.43
N GLU A 182 -4.42 18.61 24.31
CA GLU A 182 -3.76 19.84 24.73
C GLU A 182 -3.07 20.55 23.56
N ARG A 183 -2.48 19.81 22.62
CA ARG A 183 -1.85 20.37 21.41
C ARG A 183 -2.90 21.02 20.51
N LEU A 184 -3.98 20.31 20.20
CA LEU A 184 -5.08 20.80 19.38
C LEU A 184 -5.75 22.03 20.00
N GLU A 185 -5.95 22.03 21.32
CA GLU A 185 -6.53 23.17 22.01
C GLU A 185 -5.61 24.40 21.96
N ARG A 186 -4.29 24.21 22.12
CA ARG A 186 -3.29 25.27 21.98
C ARG A 186 -3.28 25.85 20.56
N GLU A 187 -3.29 25.01 19.54
CA GLU A 187 -3.36 25.43 18.14
C GLU A 187 -4.64 26.22 17.85
N ARG A 188 -5.78 25.74 18.39
CA ARG A 188 -7.07 26.42 18.26
C ARG A 188 -7.04 27.80 18.92
N ARG A 189 -6.48 27.90 20.13
CA ARG A 189 -6.31 29.21 20.83
C ARG A 189 -5.41 30.14 20.05
N THR A 190 -4.29 29.66 19.53
CA THR A 190 -3.37 30.47 18.72
C THR A 190 -4.06 30.97 17.45
N ARG A 191 -4.81 30.12 16.76
CA ARG A 191 -5.57 30.50 15.56
C ARG A 191 -6.67 31.52 15.87
N MET A 192 -7.35 31.38 16.99
CA MET A 192 -8.35 32.38 17.44
C MET A 192 -7.71 33.67 17.86
N ALA A 193 -6.55 33.66 18.50
CA ALA A 193 -5.82 34.86 18.92
C ALA A 193 -5.20 35.62 17.74
N ALA A 194 -4.87 34.94 16.66
CA ALA A 194 -4.35 35.57 15.44
C ALA A 194 -5.39 36.42 14.68
N GLY A 195 -6.67 36.42 15.09
CA GLY A 195 -7.76 37.15 14.48
C GLY A 195 -8.06 36.74 13.06
N PRO A 196 -9.19 37.13 12.48
CA PRO A 196 -9.39 36.95 11.06
C PRO A 196 -8.43 37.88 10.34
N VAL A 197 -7.36 37.34 9.80
CA VAL A 197 -6.63 38.03 8.73
C VAL A 197 -7.67 38.23 7.64
N GLY A 198 -8.05 39.49 7.43
CA GLY A 198 -9.01 39.89 6.41
C GLY A 198 -8.50 39.50 5.04
N GLY A 199 -8.69 38.23 4.71
CA GLY A 199 -8.46 37.72 3.39
C GLY A 199 -9.78 37.74 2.65
N TYR A 200 -9.88 38.62 1.68
CA TYR A 200 -10.90 38.55 0.64
C TYR A 200 -10.92 37.13 0.09
N GLY A 201 -12.03 36.43 0.34
CA GLY A 201 -12.23 35.08 -0.15
C GLY A 201 -12.24 35.04 -1.66
N ALA A 202 -11.17 34.61 -2.24
CA ALA A 202 -11.22 34.02 -3.56
C ALA A 202 -11.87 32.62 -3.38
N ALA A 203 -13.18 32.56 -3.65
CA ALA A 203 -13.86 31.29 -3.84
C ALA A 203 -13.12 30.54 -4.97
N GLN A 204 -12.41 29.51 -4.62
CA GLN A 204 -11.93 28.57 -5.63
C GLN A 204 -13.15 27.90 -6.26
N PRO A 205 -13.30 27.96 -7.58
CA PRO A 205 -14.34 27.18 -8.23
C PRO A 205 -13.99 25.71 -8.06
N MET A 206 -14.85 24.95 -7.39
CA MET A 206 -14.89 23.50 -7.50
C MET A 206 -15.08 23.16 -8.97
N MET A 207 -14.01 22.79 -9.64
CA MET A 207 -14.10 22.17 -10.96
C MET A 207 -14.71 20.79 -10.77
N ALA A 208 -15.99 20.70 -11.07
CA ALA A 208 -16.64 19.43 -11.32
C ALA A 208 -15.92 18.78 -12.50
N ALA A 209 -15.38 17.59 -12.30
CA ALA A 209 -14.84 16.79 -13.39
C ALA A 209 -15.96 16.47 -14.38
N PRO A 210 -15.78 16.71 -15.68
CA PRO A 210 -16.74 16.27 -16.67
C PRO A 210 -16.68 14.75 -16.74
N GLY A 211 -17.81 14.10 -16.47
CA GLY A 211 -18.00 12.68 -16.70
C GLY A 211 -17.93 12.39 -18.20
N SER A 212 -16.80 11.92 -18.66
CA SER A 212 -16.68 11.34 -20.00
C SER A 212 -17.18 9.92 -19.97
N ALA A 213 -18.42 9.74 -20.41
CA ALA A 213 -18.93 8.43 -20.77
C ALA A 213 -18.14 7.92 -21.98
N LEU A 214 -17.40 6.84 -21.79
CA LEU A 214 -16.81 6.10 -22.90
C LEU A 214 -17.88 5.25 -23.58
N PRO A 215 -17.91 5.20 -24.93
CA PRO A 215 -18.83 4.35 -25.65
C PRO A 215 -18.50 2.86 -25.43
N PRO A 216 -19.49 1.96 -25.49
CA PRO A 216 -19.27 0.53 -25.31
C PRO A 216 -18.46 -0.05 -26.46
N PRO A 217 -17.54 -1.00 -26.20
CA PRO A 217 -16.81 -1.68 -27.25
C PRO A 217 -17.74 -2.62 -28.03
N ALA A 218 -17.55 -2.64 -29.34
CA ALA A 218 -18.23 -3.54 -30.26
C ALA A 218 -17.89 -5.01 -29.98
N PRO A 219 -18.81 -5.96 -30.25
CA PRO A 219 -18.55 -7.37 -30.01
C PRO A 219 -17.55 -7.90 -31.04
N GLY A 220 -16.32 -8.18 -30.57
CA GLY A 220 -15.30 -8.86 -31.36
C GLY A 220 -15.47 -10.36 -31.27
N ALA A 221 -15.32 -11.03 -32.45
CA ALA A 221 -15.45 -12.46 -32.64
C ALA A 221 -14.48 -13.26 -31.73
N ALA A 222 -14.99 -14.33 -31.13
CA ALA A 222 -14.24 -15.26 -30.32
C ALA A 222 -13.15 -15.98 -31.10
N PRO A 223 -11.89 -16.01 -30.67
CA PRO A 223 -10.88 -16.90 -31.20
C PRO A 223 -11.03 -18.29 -30.56
N ARG A 224 -10.88 -19.29 -31.40
CA ARG A 224 -10.86 -20.72 -31.08
C ARG A 224 -9.73 -21.02 -30.10
N ALA A 225 -10.02 -21.85 -29.12
CA ALA A 225 -9.10 -22.32 -28.09
C ALA A 225 -7.91 -23.10 -28.67
N PRO A 226 -6.69 -22.75 -28.32
CA PRO A 226 -5.55 -23.67 -28.30
C PRO A 226 -5.50 -24.40 -26.94
N GLY A 227 -4.89 -25.58 -26.95
CA GLY A 227 -4.87 -26.55 -25.89
C GLY A 227 -4.58 -26.01 -24.47
N ALA A 228 -5.04 -26.78 -23.49
CA ALA A 228 -5.09 -26.48 -22.07
C ALA A 228 -3.87 -25.71 -21.57
N ALA A 229 -4.05 -24.40 -21.40
CA ALA A 229 -3.14 -23.58 -20.60
C ALA A 229 -3.14 -24.12 -19.16
N PRO A 230 -2.00 -24.08 -18.44
CA PRO A 230 -1.98 -24.44 -17.04
C PRO A 230 -3.06 -23.63 -16.32
N ARG A 231 -3.86 -24.31 -15.50
CA ARG A 231 -4.91 -23.66 -14.69
C ARG A 231 -4.29 -22.46 -14.00
N ALA A 232 -4.74 -21.27 -14.37
CA ALA A 232 -4.33 -20.05 -13.67
C ALA A 232 -4.55 -20.28 -12.18
N ALA A 233 -3.52 -20.09 -11.39
CA ALA A 233 -3.63 -20.24 -9.95
C ALA A 233 -4.74 -19.33 -9.44
N ALA A 234 -5.71 -19.88 -8.72
CA ALA A 234 -6.83 -19.11 -8.17
C ALA A 234 -6.34 -18.05 -7.18
N ALA A 235 -5.21 -18.30 -6.54
CA ALA A 235 -4.56 -17.42 -5.58
C ALA A 235 -3.31 -16.76 -6.18
N MET A 236 -3.12 -15.50 -5.84
CA MET A 236 -1.97 -14.69 -6.22
C MET A 236 -1.12 -14.35 -4.99
N GLY A 237 0.16 -14.11 -5.23
CA GLY A 237 1.08 -13.54 -4.25
C GLY A 237 1.64 -12.21 -4.72
N LEU A 238 2.57 -11.66 -3.95
CA LEU A 238 3.30 -10.46 -4.32
C LEU A 238 4.77 -10.77 -4.54
N GLY A 239 5.25 -10.45 -5.73
CA GLY A 239 6.64 -10.28 -6.06
C GLY A 239 7.03 -8.80 -6.02
N VAL A 240 8.20 -8.47 -6.55
CA VAL A 240 8.70 -7.10 -6.57
C VAL A 240 8.90 -6.58 -7.99
N GLY A 241 8.55 -5.32 -8.19
CA GLY A 241 8.80 -4.57 -9.42
C GLY A 241 10.00 -3.65 -9.30
N GLY A 242 9.93 -2.52 -9.98
CA GLY A 242 10.96 -1.50 -9.98
C GLY A 242 11.17 -0.83 -8.61
N SER A 243 12.35 -0.24 -8.45
CA SER A 243 12.71 0.51 -7.24
C SER A 243 12.19 1.94 -7.29
N MET A 244 11.76 2.46 -6.15
CA MET A 244 11.36 3.84 -5.99
C MET A 244 11.90 4.43 -4.70
N ARG A 245 11.96 5.75 -4.64
CA ARG A 245 12.37 6.48 -3.43
C ARG A 245 11.23 6.47 -2.42
N GLN A 246 11.42 5.72 -1.35
CA GLN A 246 10.55 5.74 -0.19
C GLN A 246 11.36 5.32 1.03
N GLU A 247 11.26 6.08 2.08
CA GLU A 247 11.82 5.75 3.38
C GLU A 247 10.84 4.90 4.18
N VAL A 248 11.37 3.91 4.88
CA VAL A 248 10.64 3.16 5.90
C VAL A 248 11.17 3.60 7.25
N TYR A 249 10.35 4.31 8.02
CA TYR A 249 10.83 4.99 9.21
C TYR A 249 11.15 4.06 10.37
N GLN A 250 12.27 4.34 11.01
CA GLN A 250 12.66 3.71 12.25
C GLN A 250 11.72 4.14 13.38
N ASP A 251 11.35 3.21 14.23
CA ASP A 251 10.56 3.49 15.42
C ASP A 251 11.44 4.18 16.49
N ASP A 252 11.06 5.36 16.93
CA ASP A 252 11.70 6.12 18.00
C ASP A 252 11.15 5.77 19.38
N ARG A 253 9.99 5.08 19.47
CA ARG A 253 9.36 4.68 20.71
C ARG A 253 10.00 3.42 21.32
N PRO A 254 10.09 3.31 22.62
CA PRO A 254 10.44 2.05 23.27
C PRO A 254 9.45 0.94 22.91
N LEU A 255 9.96 -0.26 22.55
CA LEU A 255 9.10 -1.40 22.18
C LEU A 255 8.04 -1.75 23.25
N LYS A 256 8.35 -1.51 24.51
CA LYS A 256 7.46 -1.75 25.66
C LYS A 256 6.21 -0.85 25.70
N GLU A 257 6.17 0.21 24.91
CA GLU A 257 5.01 1.11 24.80
C GLU A 257 3.90 0.52 23.92
N TRP A 258 4.25 -0.39 23.03
CA TRP A 258 3.29 -1.10 22.20
C TRP A 258 2.64 -2.26 22.97
N SER A 259 1.43 -2.65 22.57
CA SER A 259 0.79 -3.86 23.07
C SER A 259 1.64 -5.10 22.77
N THR A 260 1.64 -6.07 23.68
CA THR A 260 2.40 -7.31 23.52
C THR A 260 1.82 -8.21 22.44
N ASP A 261 0.48 -8.20 22.36
CA ASP A 261 -0.27 -9.01 21.41
C ASP A 261 -0.99 -8.13 20.39
N PRO A 262 -1.21 -8.62 19.17
CA PRO A 262 -1.94 -7.85 18.16
C PRO A 262 -3.39 -7.65 18.60
N ALA A 263 -3.89 -6.43 18.51
CA ALA A 263 -5.28 -6.11 18.78
C ALA A 263 -6.20 -6.54 17.63
N GLY A 264 -5.67 -6.63 16.42
CA GLY A 264 -6.37 -7.11 15.25
C GLY A 264 -5.43 -7.65 14.19
N ARG A 265 -5.92 -8.66 13.47
CA ARG A 265 -5.20 -9.26 12.34
C ARG A 265 -6.17 -9.57 11.21
N VAL A 266 -5.70 -9.52 9.99
CA VAL A 266 -6.48 -9.86 8.81
C VAL A 266 -5.60 -10.48 7.73
N PHE A 267 -6.10 -11.52 7.08
CA PHE A 267 -5.54 -12.07 5.87
C PHE A 267 -6.24 -11.44 4.66
N VAL A 268 -5.47 -11.03 3.67
CA VAL A 268 -5.96 -10.42 2.43
C VAL A 268 -5.60 -11.34 1.28
N HIS A 269 -6.59 -12.04 0.72
CA HIS A 269 -6.43 -12.88 -0.44
C HIS A 269 -6.38 -12.04 -1.72
N LEU A 270 -5.43 -12.33 -2.59
CA LEU A 270 -5.32 -11.73 -3.91
C LEU A 270 -5.91 -12.67 -4.94
N VAL A 271 -6.84 -12.18 -5.74
CA VAL A 271 -7.68 -12.99 -6.63
C VAL A 271 -7.53 -12.50 -8.06
N THR A 272 -7.44 -13.42 -9.02
CA THR A 272 -7.47 -13.03 -10.43
C THR A 272 -8.84 -12.46 -10.83
N PRO A 273 -8.92 -11.55 -11.82
CA PRO A 273 -10.19 -10.98 -12.26
C PRO A 273 -11.26 -11.98 -12.68
N PRO A 274 -10.95 -13.10 -13.38
CA PRO A 274 -11.93 -14.14 -13.65
C PRO A 274 -12.48 -14.82 -12.39
N GLU A 275 -11.61 -15.12 -11.42
CA GLU A 275 -12.01 -15.74 -10.15
C GLU A 275 -12.81 -14.77 -9.29
N TRP A 276 -12.44 -13.48 -9.27
CA TRP A 276 -13.23 -12.45 -8.60
C TRP A 276 -14.68 -12.45 -9.11
N ARG A 277 -14.86 -12.41 -10.43
CA ARG A 277 -16.20 -12.44 -11.02
C ARG A 277 -16.94 -13.74 -10.69
N ARG A 278 -16.25 -14.88 -10.71
CA ARG A 278 -16.83 -16.17 -10.34
C ARG A 278 -17.29 -16.21 -8.88
N ILE A 279 -16.49 -15.66 -7.98
CA ILE A 279 -16.76 -15.67 -6.53
C ILE A 279 -17.84 -14.67 -6.16
N THR A 280 -17.71 -13.41 -6.59
CA THR A 280 -18.52 -12.29 -6.12
C THR A 280 -19.70 -11.97 -7.04
N GLY A 281 -19.65 -12.40 -8.30
CA GLY A 281 -20.57 -11.92 -9.34
C GLY A 281 -20.29 -10.49 -9.83
N GLU A 282 -19.34 -9.78 -9.22
CA GLU A 282 -19.02 -8.40 -9.54
C GLU A 282 -17.98 -8.30 -10.67
N ALA A 283 -18.06 -7.22 -11.45
CA ALA A 283 -17.01 -6.91 -12.40
C ALA A 283 -15.75 -6.45 -11.65
N PRO A 284 -14.54 -6.97 -12.00
CA PRO A 284 -13.31 -6.43 -11.46
C PRO A 284 -13.09 -5.00 -11.97
N PRO A 285 -12.27 -4.18 -11.28
CA PRO A 285 -11.89 -2.87 -11.79
C PRO A 285 -11.24 -3.01 -13.19
N PRO A 286 -11.35 -1.98 -14.05
CA PRO A 286 -10.68 -2.00 -15.35
C PRO A 286 -9.16 -2.09 -15.17
N SER A 287 -8.46 -2.66 -16.16
CA SER A 287 -7.00 -2.67 -16.16
C SER A 287 -6.45 -1.25 -16.08
N PRO A 288 -5.34 -1.01 -15.36
CA PRO A 288 -4.71 0.31 -15.30
C PRO A 288 -4.25 0.78 -16.68
N VAL A 289 -4.16 2.10 -16.84
CA VAL A 289 -3.51 2.73 -17.99
C VAL A 289 -2.02 2.38 -18.00
N ASP A 290 -1.43 2.17 -19.17
CA ASP A 290 0.01 1.93 -19.28
C ASP A 290 0.85 3.17 -18.91
N ARG A 291 2.10 2.95 -18.51
CA ARG A 291 3.03 4.00 -18.06
C ARG A 291 3.28 5.06 -19.13
N ALA A 292 3.48 4.61 -20.37
CA ALA A 292 3.82 5.50 -21.46
C ALA A 292 2.66 6.45 -21.76
N ALA A 293 1.42 5.94 -21.78
CA ALA A 293 0.22 6.75 -21.94
C ALA A 293 0.08 7.78 -20.81
N TYR A 294 0.30 7.36 -19.56
CA TYR A 294 0.24 8.23 -18.40
C TYR A 294 1.26 9.38 -18.47
N THR A 295 2.52 9.07 -18.82
CA THR A 295 3.59 10.07 -18.90
C THR A 295 3.37 11.02 -20.08
N ARG A 296 2.93 10.52 -21.27
CA ARG A 296 2.61 11.36 -22.42
C ARG A 296 1.46 12.34 -22.16
N ALA A 297 0.52 11.95 -21.30
CA ALA A 297 -0.58 12.84 -20.89
C ALA A 297 -0.12 13.97 -19.94
N GLY A 298 1.15 14.02 -19.56
CA GLY A 298 1.68 15.05 -18.67
C GLY A 298 1.19 14.95 -17.23
N LEU A 299 0.70 13.79 -16.82
CA LEU A 299 0.14 13.59 -15.48
C LEU A 299 1.22 13.51 -14.41
N PRO A 300 0.93 13.91 -13.15
CA PRO A 300 1.96 14.10 -12.13
C PRO A 300 2.50 12.78 -11.59
N TRP A 301 3.81 12.77 -11.33
CA TRP A 301 4.53 11.81 -10.51
C TRP A 301 4.88 12.48 -9.19
N PHE A 302 5.30 11.73 -8.19
CA PHE A 302 5.48 12.28 -6.85
C PHE A 302 6.87 11.95 -6.29
N ASP A 303 7.40 12.86 -5.49
CA ASP A 303 8.56 12.64 -4.65
C ASP A 303 8.18 13.00 -3.21
N TYR A 304 8.65 12.22 -2.25
CA TYR A 304 8.33 12.42 -0.85
C TYR A 304 9.60 12.43 -0.03
N TYR A 305 9.73 13.43 0.81
CA TYR A 305 10.84 13.56 1.72
C TYR A 305 10.34 13.96 3.11
N ASP A 306 10.89 13.35 4.16
CA ASP A 306 10.65 13.72 5.55
C ASP A 306 11.99 13.90 6.27
N ALA A 307 12.40 15.16 6.47
CA ALA A 307 13.67 15.51 7.11
C ALA A 307 13.78 15.02 8.57
N ASP A 308 12.63 14.87 9.23
CA ASP A 308 12.56 14.48 10.64
C ASP A 308 12.53 12.95 10.83
N GLY A 309 12.52 12.19 9.75
CA GLY A 309 12.47 10.73 9.74
C GLY A 309 13.86 10.10 9.67
N GLU A 310 14.13 9.10 10.52
CA GLU A 310 15.28 8.21 10.34
C GLU A 310 14.85 7.01 9.49
N ASP A 311 15.56 6.78 8.37
CA ASP A 311 15.32 5.67 7.47
C ASP A 311 15.84 4.35 8.04
N LEU A 312 15.04 3.30 7.84
CA LEU A 312 15.37 1.96 8.28
C LEU A 312 16.24 1.25 7.22
N ALA A 313 17.46 0.89 7.60
CA ALA A 313 18.33 0.12 6.70
C ALA A 313 17.65 -1.21 6.29
N PRO A 314 17.77 -1.59 4.99
CA PRO A 314 17.23 -2.86 4.50
C PRO A 314 17.96 -4.04 5.12
N THR A 315 17.29 -5.19 5.14
CA THR A 315 17.95 -6.46 5.43
C THR A 315 18.51 -7.09 4.14
N ASP A 316 19.60 -7.84 4.25
CA ASP A 316 20.17 -8.56 3.11
C ASP A 316 19.14 -9.49 2.44
N THR A 317 18.25 -10.07 3.24
CA THR A 317 17.18 -10.94 2.76
C THR A 317 16.26 -10.25 1.75
N LEU A 318 15.79 -9.04 2.06
CA LEU A 318 14.92 -8.30 1.15
C LEU A 318 15.68 -7.66 -0.01
N GLY A 319 16.94 -7.27 0.21
CA GLY A 319 17.81 -6.77 -0.84
C GLY A 319 18.09 -7.82 -1.94
N ALA A 320 18.11 -9.11 -1.59
CA ALA A 320 18.36 -10.20 -2.50
C ALA A 320 17.14 -10.67 -3.31
N VAL A 321 15.92 -10.22 -2.98
CA VAL A 321 14.70 -10.58 -3.72
C VAL A 321 14.77 -10.05 -5.15
N LYS A 322 14.67 -10.94 -6.13
CA LYS A 322 14.76 -10.60 -7.56
C LYS A 322 13.45 -10.02 -8.07
N PRO A 323 13.50 -9.09 -9.04
CA PRO A 323 12.33 -8.50 -9.64
C PRO A 323 11.51 -9.52 -10.44
N VAL A 324 10.23 -9.23 -10.60
CA VAL A 324 9.28 -10.09 -11.31
C VAL A 324 9.69 -10.39 -12.75
N GLY A 325 10.38 -9.45 -13.42
CA GLY A 325 10.88 -9.62 -14.77
C GLY A 325 11.88 -10.75 -14.92
N ASP A 326 12.68 -11.03 -13.91
CA ASP A 326 13.62 -12.17 -13.92
C ASP A 326 12.91 -13.53 -14.00
N TRP A 327 11.62 -13.59 -13.61
CA TRP A 327 10.81 -14.80 -13.55
C TRP A 327 9.81 -14.90 -14.70
N LEU A 328 9.19 -13.79 -15.08
CA LEU A 328 8.11 -13.73 -16.05
C LEU A 328 8.52 -13.06 -17.37
N GLY A 329 9.81 -12.78 -17.55
CA GLY A 329 10.35 -11.98 -18.64
C GLY A 329 10.21 -10.47 -18.39
N ASP A 330 11.08 -9.70 -19.04
CA ASP A 330 11.07 -8.25 -18.97
C ASP A 330 9.72 -7.65 -19.36
N ASP A 331 9.41 -6.52 -18.73
CA ASP A 331 8.30 -5.68 -19.14
C ASP A 331 8.67 -4.94 -20.42
N LEU A 332 8.07 -5.36 -21.51
CA LEU A 332 8.29 -4.76 -22.84
C LEU A 332 7.53 -3.45 -23.05
N ASP A 333 6.75 -3.00 -22.05
CA ASP A 333 6.06 -1.73 -22.13
C ASP A 333 7.06 -0.58 -22.25
N PRO A 334 6.89 0.32 -23.22
CA PRO A 334 7.78 1.47 -23.37
C PRO A 334 7.84 2.30 -22.09
N TRP A 335 9.04 2.59 -21.62
CA TRP A 335 9.24 3.51 -20.52
C TRP A 335 9.53 4.91 -21.04
N GLN A 336 8.77 5.87 -20.56
CA GLN A 336 9.05 7.28 -20.71
C GLN A 336 9.18 7.90 -19.32
N ALA A 337 10.39 8.34 -18.99
CA ALA A 337 10.64 9.00 -17.72
C ALA A 337 9.84 10.30 -17.62
N PRO A 338 9.24 10.59 -16.45
CA PRO A 338 8.60 11.89 -16.24
C PRO A 338 9.64 13.01 -16.35
N SER A 339 9.23 14.14 -16.93
CA SER A 339 10.05 15.35 -16.92
C SER A 339 10.13 15.93 -15.50
N PRO A 340 11.17 16.69 -15.16
CA PRO A 340 11.28 17.31 -13.84
C PRO A 340 10.03 18.11 -13.41
N GLY A 341 9.35 18.77 -14.35
CA GLY A 341 8.13 19.52 -14.09
C GLY A 341 6.88 18.66 -13.83
N GLN A 342 6.94 17.35 -14.10
CA GLN A 342 5.86 16.40 -13.79
C GLN A 342 6.02 15.77 -12.40
N VAL A 343 7.20 15.87 -11.77
CA VAL A 343 7.45 15.32 -10.44
C VAL A 343 7.10 16.39 -9.41
N GLN A 344 6.09 16.11 -8.61
CA GLN A 344 5.60 17.02 -7.56
C GLN A 344 6.09 16.55 -6.19
N PRO A 345 6.70 17.42 -5.38
CA PRO A 345 7.04 17.09 -4.00
C PRO A 345 5.75 16.96 -3.17
N LEU A 346 5.67 15.92 -2.35
CA LEU A 346 4.55 15.71 -1.42
C LEU A 346 4.76 16.42 -0.08
N LYS A 347 6.00 16.76 0.23
CA LYS A 347 6.41 17.68 1.30
C LYS A 347 7.48 18.61 0.73
N ASP A 348 7.58 19.79 1.30
CA ASP A 348 8.70 20.68 1.00
C ASP A 348 9.98 19.91 1.36
N ALA A 349 10.83 19.68 0.35
CA ALA A 349 12.21 19.29 0.62
C ALA A 349 12.80 20.36 1.58
N PRO A 350 13.83 20.03 2.40
CA PRO A 350 14.54 21.06 3.12
C PRO A 350 15.09 22.03 2.06
N GLY A 351 14.24 22.97 1.72
CA GLY A 351 14.42 23.89 0.63
C GLY A 351 15.26 25.06 1.07
N GLU A 352 15.79 25.76 0.10
CA GLU A 352 16.31 27.11 0.32
C GLU A 352 15.24 27.95 1.02
N PRO A 353 15.59 28.73 2.06
CA PRO A 353 14.65 29.61 2.71
C PRO A 353 13.99 30.52 1.68
N VAL A 354 12.69 30.71 1.78
CA VAL A 354 12.01 31.73 0.98
C VAL A 354 12.56 33.07 1.42
N GLU A 355 13.27 33.76 0.54
CA GLU A 355 13.65 35.14 0.78
C GLU A 355 12.41 36.04 0.64
N ASP A 356 12.04 36.66 1.73
CA ASP A 356 10.95 37.65 1.75
C ASP A 356 11.48 38.95 1.14
N GLY A 357 10.76 39.50 0.17
CA GLY A 357 11.10 40.78 -0.44
C GLY A 357 10.56 41.95 0.37
N ASP A 358 11.11 43.17 0.16
CA ASP A 358 10.58 44.41 0.73
C ASP A 358 9.18 44.68 0.19
N TRP A 359 8.22 44.80 1.08
CA TRP A 359 6.81 45.10 0.82
C TRP A 359 6.54 46.62 0.96
#